data_0b35b3dc567fa129e30bd8a518584427
#
_entry.id   0b35b3dc567fa129e30bd8a518584427
#
_cell.length_a   1.000
_cell.length_b   1.000
_cell.length_c   1.000
_cell.angle_alpha   90.00
_cell.angle_beta   90.00
_cell.angle_gamma   90.00
#
_symmetry.space_group_name_H-M   'P 1'
#
loop_
_entity.id
_entity.type
_entity.pdbx_description
1 polymer ?
#
loop_
_entity_poly.entity_id
_entity_poly.type
_entity_poly.pdbx_seq_one_letter_code
_entity_poly.pdbx_strand_id
1 'polypeptide(L)'
;GVMRGREFLMKDSYSFNADEACLEETYQTMRNTYKTVLERIGLDYKIVSADSGSIGGDASEEFHVLADTGEDTIAISDSSEFAINTELLLKDGEDISSLEGKPSPDGNGIIQIKKGIEVGHIFQLGKVYAEDMKANVLNNEGKATTLHMGCYGIGVSRLVAAAIEQNNDDKGIVWPHGIAPFDINIIAIGYEKDQKISEAADSLHAELISMGYEVILDDRKDGYGTKMKDSELIGIPLNIIIGKQFIENNEIELKARTGESSSNDIGDTKTILDFFKNK
;
A
#
# COMPACT_ATOMS: atom_id res chain seq x y z
N GLY A 1 -16.05 6.79 -5.70
CA GLY A 1 -15.26 5.63 -6.10
C GLY A 1 -14.71 4.88 -4.89
N VAL A 2 -13.74 4.04 -5.10
CA VAL A 2 -13.17 3.16 -4.04
C VAL A 2 -12.48 3.96 -2.94
N MET A 3 -11.98 5.15 -3.24
CA MET A 3 -11.32 6.04 -2.26
C MET A 3 -12.28 6.50 -1.15
N ARG A 4 -13.52 6.82 -1.48
CA ARG A 4 -14.54 7.33 -0.58
C ARG A 4 -15.87 6.60 -0.82
N GLY A 5 -15.86 5.28 -0.59
CA GLY A 5 -17.05 4.43 -0.69
C GLY A 5 -18.00 4.63 0.50
N ARG A 6 -19.27 4.32 0.31
CA ARG A 6 -20.27 4.30 1.41
C ARG A 6 -20.10 3.09 2.32
N GLU A 7 -19.51 2.04 1.81
CA GLU A 7 -19.11 0.82 2.52
C GLU A 7 -17.64 0.58 2.26
N PHE A 8 -16.86 0.32 3.29
CA PHE A 8 -15.42 0.11 3.21
C PHE A 8 -14.92 -0.71 4.42
N LEU A 9 -13.76 -1.32 4.27
CA LEU A 9 -13.10 -2.03 5.34
C LEU A 9 -12.09 -1.12 6.03
N MET A 10 -12.16 -1.10 7.37
CA MET A 10 -11.15 -0.48 8.21
C MET A 10 -10.50 -1.50 9.13
N LYS A 11 -9.22 -1.32 9.41
CA LYS A 11 -8.59 -1.75 10.64
C LYS A 11 -8.79 -0.60 11.62
N ASP A 12 -9.40 -0.89 12.73
CA ASP A 12 -9.74 0.10 13.74
C ASP A 12 -9.37 -0.42 15.13
N SER A 13 -8.72 0.40 15.94
CA SER A 13 -8.37 0.03 17.31
C SER A 13 -8.34 1.23 18.25
N TYR A 14 -8.54 0.93 19.52
CA TYR A 14 -8.57 1.91 20.59
C TYR A 14 -7.68 1.44 21.74
N SER A 15 -6.95 2.34 22.35
CA SER A 15 -6.20 2.07 23.57
C SER A 15 -6.78 2.83 24.76
N PHE A 16 -6.66 2.22 25.92
CA PHE A 16 -7.10 2.77 27.20
C PHE A 16 -5.93 2.71 28.16
N ASN A 17 -5.37 3.87 28.47
CA ASN A 17 -4.10 4.00 29.15
C ASN A 17 -4.31 4.64 30.53
N ALA A 18 -3.53 4.22 31.52
CA ALA A 18 -3.68 4.70 32.90
C ALA A 18 -3.28 6.18 33.06
N ASP A 19 -2.35 6.65 32.25
CA ASP A 19 -1.84 8.02 32.25
C ASP A 19 -1.37 8.44 30.85
N GLU A 20 -0.95 9.70 30.74
CA GLU A 20 -0.50 10.29 29.47
C GLU A 20 0.80 9.66 28.97
N ALA A 21 1.72 9.28 29.85
CA ALA A 21 2.97 8.64 29.46
C ALA A 21 2.72 7.26 28.82
N CYS A 22 1.79 6.48 29.38
CA CYS A 22 1.35 5.21 28.83
C CYS A 22 0.63 5.39 27.47
N LEU A 23 -0.17 6.46 27.32
CA LEU A 23 -0.78 6.81 26.04
C LEU A 23 0.28 7.12 24.99
N GLU A 24 1.28 7.94 25.32
CA GLU A 24 2.37 8.30 24.40
C GLU A 24 3.16 7.07 23.94
N GLU A 25 3.52 6.15 24.84
CA GLU A 25 4.21 4.90 24.51
C GLU A 25 3.38 4.05 23.52
N THR A 26 2.08 3.92 23.79
CA THR A 26 1.16 3.19 22.91
C THR A 26 1.01 3.88 21.55
N TYR A 27 0.92 5.20 21.54
CA TYR A 27 0.84 5.99 20.32
C TYR A 27 2.07 5.79 19.43
N GLN A 28 3.27 5.88 20.00
CA GLN A 28 4.51 5.65 19.26
C GLN A 28 4.63 4.21 18.75
N THR A 29 4.15 3.23 19.50
CA THR A 29 4.10 1.83 19.07
C THR A 29 3.17 1.68 17.85
N MET A 30 1.99 2.27 17.87
CA MET A 30 1.05 2.23 16.76
C MET A 30 1.56 3.01 15.54
N ARG A 31 2.17 4.17 15.76
CA ARG A 31 2.83 4.96 14.73
C ARG A 31 3.89 4.14 13.96
N ASN A 32 4.78 3.50 14.69
CA ASN A 32 5.82 2.65 14.10
C ASN A 32 5.24 1.40 13.41
N THR A 33 4.16 0.84 13.95
CA THR A 33 3.45 -0.28 13.32
C THR A 33 2.88 0.13 11.96
N TYR A 34 2.25 1.32 11.86
CA TYR A 34 1.71 1.82 10.60
C TYR A 34 2.80 2.11 9.57
N LYS A 35 3.94 2.68 10.01
CA LYS A 35 5.13 2.79 9.15
C LYS A 35 5.53 1.44 8.56
N THR A 36 5.68 0.44 9.43
CA THR A 36 6.06 -0.92 9.00
C THR A 36 5.05 -1.52 8.03
N VAL A 37 3.74 -1.28 8.21
CA VAL A 37 2.71 -1.74 7.28
C VAL A 37 2.91 -1.13 5.90
N LEU A 38 3.06 0.20 5.81
CA LEU A 38 3.22 0.91 4.53
C LEU A 38 4.54 0.56 3.84
N GLU A 39 5.63 0.41 4.60
CA GLU A 39 6.94 -0.03 4.11
C GLU A 39 6.89 -1.46 3.54
N ARG A 40 6.19 -2.39 4.20
CA ARG A 40 6.01 -3.77 3.71
C ARG A 40 5.14 -3.84 2.46
N ILE A 41 4.16 -2.96 2.35
CA ILE A 41 3.35 -2.81 1.13
C ILE A 41 4.21 -2.25 0.00
N GLY A 42 5.22 -1.42 0.30
CA GLY A 42 6.10 -0.78 -0.69
C GLY A 42 5.54 0.55 -1.20
N LEU A 43 4.83 1.31 -0.35
CA LEU A 43 4.26 2.61 -0.71
C LEU A 43 5.18 3.75 -0.28
N ASP A 44 5.28 4.77 -1.13
CA ASP A 44 5.86 6.06 -0.76
C ASP A 44 4.81 6.90 -0.02
N TYR A 45 5.13 7.28 1.22
CA TYR A 45 4.19 7.95 2.11
C TYR A 45 4.85 9.04 2.95
N LYS A 46 4.04 9.92 3.49
CA LYS A 46 4.43 10.89 4.51
C LYS A 46 3.50 10.81 5.72
N ILE A 47 4.08 11.02 6.90
CA ILE A 47 3.32 11.21 8.14
C ILE A 47 3.13 12.70 8.32
N VAL A 48 1.89 13.11 8.35
CA VAL A 48 1.47 14.50 8.27
C VAL A 48 0.85 14.90 9.59
N SER A 49 1.34 15.95 10.22
CA SER A 49 0.65 16.56 11.36
C SER A 49 -0.69 17.13 10.91
N ALA A 50 -1.75 16.76 11.59
CA ALA A 50 -3.12 17.06 11.21
C ALA A 50 -3.93 17.65 12.38
N ASP A 51 -5.03 18.30 12.04
CA ASP A 51 -6.04 18.68 13.02
C ASP A 51 -6.88 17.47 13.41
N SER A 52 -7.14 17.29 14.69
CA SER A 52 -7.98 16.20 15.19
C SER A 52 -9.45 16.33 14.79
N GLY A 53 -9.87 17.48 14.27
CA GLY A 53 -11.20 17.76 13.76
C GLY A 53 -12.32 17.49 14.78
N SER A 54 -13.43 16.94 14.30
CA SER A 54 -14.59 16.61 15.14
C SER A 54 -14.37 15.42 16.08
N ILE A 55 -13.32 14.62 15.85
CA ILE A 55 -12.94 13.51 16.74
C ILE A 55 -12.38 14.06 18.04
N GLY A 56 -11.64 15.20 17.97
CA GLY A 56 -11.05 15.86 19.13
C GLY A 56 -9.75 15.19 19.59
N GLY A 57 -9.22 15.68 20.72
CA GLY A 57 -7.95 15.23 21.28
C GLY A 57 -6.85 16.26 21.07
N ASP A 58 -5.68 16.01 21.68
CA ASP A 58 -4.60 16.98 21.80
C ASP A 58 -3.60 16.92 20.62
N ALA A 59 -3.53 15.78 19.91
CA ALA A 59 -2.64 15.57 18.77
C ALA A 59 -3.15 14.47 17.84
N SER A 60 -2.91 14.65 16.55
CA SER A 60 -3.14 13.59 15.55
C SER A 60 -2.12 13.63 14.41
N GLU A 61 -1.90 12.48 13.80
CA GLU A 61 -1.07 12.33 12.61
C GLU A 61 -1.79 11.47 11.58
N GLU A 62 -1.73 11.94 10.34
CA GLU A 62 -2.26 11.23 9.16
C GLU A 62 -1.13 10.58 8.37
N PHE A 63 -1.40 9.40 7.81
CA PHE A 63 -0.51 8.71 6.89
C PHE A 63 -1.01 8.91 5.47
N HIS A 64 -0.27 9.69 4.69
CA HIS A 64 -0.61 10.04 3.30
C HIS A 64 0.27 9.30 2.31
N VAL A 65 -0.34 8.51 1.44
CA VAL A 65 0.32 7.96 0.26
C VAL A 65 0.39 9.06 -0.80
N LEU A 66 1.61 9.31 -1.32
CA LEU A 66 1.82 10.35 -2.32
C LEU A 66 1.28 9.90 -3.68
N ALA A 67 0.32 10.64 -4.22
CA ALA A 67 -0.26 10.39 -5.54
C ALA A 67 -0.87 11.68 -6.10
N ASP A 68 -0.71 11.93 -7.40
CA ASP A 68 -1.20 13.15 -8.07
C ASP A 68 -2.72 13.29 -8.02
N THR A 69 -3.44 12.17 -7.88
CA THR A 69 -4.90 12.10 -7.72
C THR A 69 -5.38 12.29 -6.28
N GLY A 70 -4.46 12.53 -5.33
CA GLY A 70 -4.77 12.73 -3.92
C GLY A 70 -5.74 13.90 -3.68
N GLU A 71 -6.66 13.72 -2.73
CA GLU A 71 -7.64 14.75 -2.37
C GLU A 71 -7.00 15.86 -1.53
N ASP A 72 -6.07 15.48 -0.63
CA ASP A 72 -5.45 16.40 0.29
C ASP A 72 -4.20 17.04 -0.30
N THR A 73 -3.95 18.28 0.12
CA THR A 73 -2.74 19.00 -0.25
C THR A 73 -1.84 19.12 0.98
N ILE A 74 -0.62 18.60 0.87
CA ILE A 74 0.35 18.58 1.95
C ILE A 74 1.62 19.35 1.58
N ALA A 75 2.20 20.01 2.56
CA ALA A 75 3.50 20.65 2.47
C ALA A 75 4.55 19.72 3.08
N ILE A 76 5.53 19.32 2.29
CA ILE A 76 6.62 18.45 2.74
C ILE A 76 7.96 19.16 2.58
N SER A 77 8.95 18.80 3.39
CA SER A 77 10.34 19.20 3.13
C SER A 77 10.97 18.28 2.09
N ASP A 78 11.81 18.85 1.22
CA ASP A 78 12.63 18.09 0.26
C ASP A 78 13.84 17.41 0.90
N SER A 79 14.17 17.76 2.16
CA SER A 79 15.41 17.34 2.81
C SER A 79 15.21 16.76 4.21
N SER A 80 13.96 16.70 4.71
CA SER A 80 13.63 16.13 6.02
C SER A 80 12.32 15.34 6.01
N GLU A 81 11.96 14.78 7.17
CA GLU A 81 10.68 14.10 7.37
C GLU A 81 9.51 15.08 7.62
N PHE A 82 9.76 16.38 7.63
CA PHE A 82 8.70 17.37 7.86
C PHE A 82 7.59 17.23 6.83
N ALA A 83 6.36 17.07 7.31
CA ALA A 83 5.15 17.07 6.51
C ALA A 83 3.96 17.59 7.35
N ILE A 84 3.13 18.40 6.74
CA ILE A 84 1.98 19.01 7.40
C ILE A 84 0.86 19.24 6.38
N ASN A 85 -0.40 19.15 6.83
CA ASN A 85 -1.53 19.56 5.99
C ASN A 85 -1.44 21.08 5.75
N THR A 86 -1.59 21.51 4.49
CA THR A 86 -1.43 22.93 4.13
C THR A 86 -2.41 23.85 4.85
N GLU A 87 -3.58 23.34 5.23
CA GLU A 87 -4.57 24.09 6.01
C GLU A 87 -4.04 24.60 7.35
N LEU A 88 -3.10 23.87 7.96
CA LEU A 88 -2.46 24.27 9.23
C LEU A 88 -1.36 25.33 9.07
N LEU A 89 -0.83 25.51 7.85
CA LEU A 89 0.21 26.51 7.55
C LEU A 89 -0.35 27.80 6.97
N LEU A 90 -1.50 27.73 6.31
CA LEU A 90 -2.10 28.87 5.62
C LEU A 90 -2.81 29.78 6.64
N LYS A 91 -2.59 31.06 6.51
CA LYS A 91 -3.43 32.09 7.16
C LYS A 91 -4.61 32.39 6.26
N ASP A 92 -5.66 32.94 6.87
CA ASP A 92 -6.86 33.34 6.15
C ASP A 92 -6.52 34.21 4.92
N GLY A 93 -6.89 33.71 3.73
CA GLY A 93 -6.68 34.40 2.46
C GLY A 93 -5.33 34.18 1.79
N GLU A 94 -4.44 33.36 2.35
CA GLU A 94 -3.19 32.96 1.69
C GLU A 94 -3.44 31.84 0.66
N ASP A 95 -2.73 31.91 -0.48
CA ASP A 95 -2.76 30.87 -1.50
C ASP A 95 -1.70 29.79 -1.19
N ILE A 96 -2.09 28.53 -1.38
CA ILE A 96 -1.19 27.36 -1.23
C ILE A 96 0.10 27.52 -2.02
N SER A 97 0.04 28.09 -3.24
CA SER A 97 1.23 28.36 -4.08
C SER A 97 2.26 29.24 -3.40
N SER A 98 1.83 30.03 -2.41
CA SER A 98 2.73 30.89 -1.64
C SER A 98 3.69 30.11 -0.73
N LEU A 99 3.42 28.85 -0.45
CA LEU A 99 4.24 27.99 0.42
C LEU A 99 5.38 27.31 -0.37
N GLU A 100 5.19 27.05 -1.68
CA GLU A 100 6.16 26.36 -2.53
C GLU A 100 7.50 27.08 -2.54
N GLY A 101 8.60 26.34 -2.32
CA GLY A 101 9.97 26.87 -2.31
C GLY A 101 10.36 27.70 -1.09
N LYS A 102 9.46 27.93 -0.11
CA LYS A 102 9.86 28.58 1.15
C LYS A 102 10.72 27.63 2.00
N PRO A 103 11.56 28.18 2.89
CA PRO A 103 12.26 27.34 3.89
C PRO A 103 11.30 26.51 4.70
N SER A 104 11.64 25.23 4.92
CA SER A 104 10.87 24.34 5.76
C SER A 104 10.84 24.87 7.22
N PRO A 105 9.69 24.80 7.92
CA PRO A 105 9.55 25.26 9.30
C PRO A 105 10.49 24.58 10.30
N ASP A 106 10.94 23.37 10.02
CA ASP A 106 11.94 22.65 10.84
C ASP A 106 13.40 23.09 10.56
N GLY A 107 13.59 24.05 9.66
CA GLY A 107 14.89 24.60 9.29
C GLY A 107 15.71 23.74 8.31
N ASN A 108 15.15 22.64 7.80
CA ASN A 108 15.84 21.71 6.90
C ASN A 108 15.14 21.63 5.55
N GLY A 109 15.80 22.14 4.49
CA GLY A 109 15.30 22.11 3.13
C GLY A 109 14.23 23.14 2.81
N ILE A 110 13.52 22.94 1.72
CA ILE A 110 12.46 23.80 1.22
C ILE A 110 11.14 23.03 1.12
N ILE A 111 10.04 23.78 1.23
CA ILE A 111 8.69 23.22 1.08
C ILE A 111 8.43 22.85 -0.37
N GLN A 112 7.93 21.64 -0.56
CA GLN A 112 7.30 21.16 -1.78
C GLN A 112 5.82 20.86 -1.49
N ILE A 113 4.95 21.27 -2.41
CA ILE A 113 3.52 20.98 -2.32
C ILE A 113 3.25 19.67 -3.07
N LYS A 114 2.64 18.72 -2.38
CA LYS A 114 2.27 17.41 -2.92
C LYS A 114 0.81 17.10 -2.69
N LYS A 115 0.29 16.20 -3.51
CA LYS A 115 -1.02 15.61 -3.26
C LYS A 115 -0.86 14.29 -2.51
N GLY A 116 -1.76 14.05 -1.56
CA GLY A 116 -1.76 12.85 -0.73
C GLY A 116 -3.14 12.22 -0.62
N ILE A 117 -3.13 10.90 -0.45
CA ILE A 117 -4.30 10.10 -0.13
C ILE A 117 -4.16 9.67 1.32
N GLU A 118 -5.01 10.17 2.21
CA GLU A 118 -5.05 9.74 3.61
C GLU A 118 -5.47 8.27 3.68
N VAL A 119 -4.56 7.40 4.13
CA VAL A 119 -4.81 5.96 4.26
C VAL A 119 -4.90 5.48 5.70
N GLY A 120 -4.39 6.27 6.63
CA GLY A 120 -4.44 5.98 8.06
C GLY A 120 -4.40 7.25 8.89
N HIS A 121 -4.95 7.20 10.09
CA HIS A 121 -4.97 8.31 11.02
C HIS A 121 -4.85 7.77 12.45
N ILE A 122 -4.03 8.41 13.27
CA ILE A 122 -3.83 8.07 14.67
C ILE A 122 -4.04 9.31 15.55
N PHE A 123 -4.68 9.10 16.69
CA PHE A 123 -5.13 10.18 17.58
C PHE A 123 -4.71 9.93 19.02
N GLN A 124 -4.29 10.98 19.70
CA GLN A 124 -4.26 11.05 21.14
C GLN A 124 -5.54 11.77 21.62
N LEU A 125 -6.55 11.00 21.99
CA LEU A 125 -7.86 11.53 22.42
C LEU A 125 -7.83 12.08 23.84
N GLY A 126 -6.78 11.79 24.61
CA GLY A 126 -6.70 12.16 26.00
C GLY A 126 -7.86 11.60 26.82
N LYS A 127 -8.52 12.42 27.59
CA LYS A 127 -9.63 12.02 28.47
C LYS A 127 -11.02 12.38 27.93
N VAL A 128 -11.12 13.01 26.77
CA VAL A 128 -12.39 13.59 26.26
C VAL A 128 -13.55 12.60 26.36
N TYR A 129 -13.41 11.43 25.74
CA TYR A 129 -14.48 10.42 25.77
C TYR A 129 -14.57 9.67 27.11
N ALA A 130 -13.43 9.43 27.76
CA ALA A 130 -13.38 8.71 29.01
C ALA A 130 -14.07 9.47 30.16
N GLU A 131 -14.00 10.80 30.18
CA GLU A 131 -14.69 11.65 31.13
C GLU A 131 -16.20 11.61 30.93
N ASP A 132 -16.68 11.81 29.71
CA ASP A 132 -18.11 11.77 29.37
C ASP A 132 -18.73 10.42 29.68
N MET A 133 -18.01 9.33 29.36
CA MET A 133 -18.47 7.95 29.61
C MET A 133 -18.21 7.48 31.04
N LYS A 134 -17.53 8.27 31.87
CA LYS A 134 -17.10 7.92 33.24
C LYS A 134 -16.27 6.61 33.27
N ALA A 135 -15.41 6.44 32.27
CA ALA A 135 -14.52 5.29 32.13
C ALA A 135 -13.32 5.43 33.09
N ASN A 136 -13.49 4.92 34.31
CA ASN A 136 -12.49 4.99 35.37
C ASN A 136 -11.97 3.61 35.74
N VAL A 137 -10.72 3.54 36.15
CA VAL A 137 -10.09 2.35 36.72
C VAL A 137 -9.45 2.71 38.06
N LEU A 138 -9.14 1.73 38.88
CA LEU A 138 -8.31 1.95 40.06
C LEU A 138 -6.84 1.89 39.67
N ASN A 139 -6.09 2.91 40.03
CA ASN A 139 -4.64 2.89 39.85
C ASN A 139 -3.97 1.98 40.90
N ASN A 140 -2.63 1.87 40.87
CA ASN A 140 -1.85 1.03 41.79
C ASN A 140 -2.01 1.42 43.26
N GLU A 141 -2.49 2.65 43.55
CA GLU A 141 -2.74 3.16 44.92
C GLU A 141 -4.21 2.92 45.32
N GLY A 142 -5.04 2.28 44.49
CA GLY A 142 -6.46 2.08 44.76
C GLY A 142 -7.34 3.33 44.56
N LYS A 143 -6.83 4.37 43.91
CA LYS A 143 -7.58 5.60 43.58
C LYS A 143 -8.19 5.49 42.20
N ALA A 144 -9.42 5.96 42.04
CA ALA A 144 -10.07 6.06 40.74
C ALA A 144 -9.33 7.08 39.86
N THR A 145 -8.97 6.68 38.65
CA THR A 145 -8.37 7.53 37.64
C THR A 145 -9.13 7.38 36.31
N THR A 146 -9.33 8.49 35.61
CA THR A 146 -9.93 8.49 34.28
C THR A 146 -8.90 8.07 33.25
N LEU A 147 -9.31 7.18 32.34
CA LEU A 147 -8.42 6.63 31.32
C LEU A 147 -8.08 7.67 30.25
N HIS A 148 -6.85 7.60 29.76
CA HIS A 148 -6.40 8.31 28.56
C HIS A 148 -6.58 7.40 27.33
N MET A 149 -7.24 7.89 26.30
CA MET A 149 -7.59 7.10 25.12
C MET A 149 -6.76 7.49 23.92
N GLY A 150 -6.43 6.47 23.10
CA GLY A 150 -5.93 6.62 21.75
C GLY A 150 -6.85 5.92 20.75
N CYS A 151 -6.86 6.41 19.50
CA CYS A 151 -7.61 5.84 18.40
C CYS A 151 -6.70 5.71 17.18
N TYR A 152 -6.78 4.57 16.47
CA TYR A 152 -5.83 4.24 15.41
C TYR A 152 -6.53 3.52 14.27
N GLY A 153 -6.72 4.19 13.13
CA GLY A 153 -7.46 3.68 11.97
C GLY A 153 -6.62 3.54 10.71
N ILE A 154 -6.85 2.48 9.93
CA ILE A 154 -6.37 2.31 8.56
C ILE A 154 -7.54 1.97 7.66
N GLY A 155 -7.72 2.72 6.57
CA GLY A 155 -8.68 2.42 5.52
C GLY A 155 -8.16 1.30 4.61
N VAL A 156 -8.41 0.04 4.98
CA VAL A 156 -7.86 -1.14 4.27
C VAL A 156 -8.25 -1.15 2.79
N SER A 157 -9.52 -0.89 2.48
CA SER A 157 -9.99 -0.79 1.09
C SER A 157 -9.34 0.37 0.33
N ARG A 158 -9.08 1.49 1.04
CA ARG A 158 -8.43 2.68 0.45
C ARG A 158 -6.96 2.44 0.14
N LEU A 159 -6.25 1.61 0.94
CA LEU A 159 -4.86 1.23 0.67
C LEU A 159 -4.69 0.61 -0.71
N VAL A 160 -5.62 -0.28 -1.12
CA VAL A 160 -5.60 -0.89 -2.47
C VAL A 160 -5.69 0.18 -3.54
N ALA A 161 -6.65 1.10 -3.41
CA ALA A 161 -6.83 2.19 -4.36
C ALA A 161 -5.62 3.15 -4.37
N ALA A 162 -5.08 3.50 -3.21
CA ALA A 162 -3.89 4.36 -3.10
C ALA A 162 -2.65 3.72 -3.74
N ALA A 163 -2.47 2.40 -3.59
CA ALA A 163 -1.40 1.67 -4.23
C ALA A 163 -1.50 1.71 -5.76
N ILE A 164 -2.71 1.57 -6.31
CA ILE A 164 -2.96 1.67 -7.75
C ILE A 164 -2.68 3.08 -8.25
N GLU A 165 -3.17 4.12 -7.55
CA GLU A 165 -2.98 5.51 -7.95
C GLU A 165 -1.50 5.94 -7.89
N GLN A 166 -0.72 5.38 -7.00
CA GLN A 166 0.71 5.66 -6.93
C GLN A 166 1.52 4.86 -7.95
N ASN A 167 1.08 3.65 -8.30
CA ASN A 167 1.85 2.68 -9.08
C ASN A 167 1.05 2.22 -10.31
N ASN A 168 1.11 3.00 -11.38
CA ASN A 168 0.51 2.68 -12.67
C ASN A 168 1.32 3.28 -13.83
N ASP A 169 1.04 2.78 -15.03
CA ASP A 169 1.54 3.33 -16.30
C ASP A 169 0.45 3.31 -17.37
N ASP A 170 0.79 3.66 -18.62
CA ASP A 170 -0.15 3.68 -19.75
C ASP A 170 -0.77 2.31 -20.09
N LYS A 171 -0.23 1.22 -19.55
CA LYS A 171 -0.71 -0.14 -19.78
C LYS A 171 -1.63 -0.64 -18.68
N GLY A 172 -1.54 -0.09 -17.48
CA GLY A 172 -2.35 -0.49 -16.34
C GLY A 172 -1.61 -0.43 -15.01
N ILE A 173 -2.00 -1.28 -14.08
CA ILE A 173 -1.47 -1.32 -12.72
C ILE A 173 -0.03 -1.86 -12.71
N VAL A 174 0.80 -1.32 -11.82
CA VAL A 174 2.13 -1.85 -11.48
C VAL A 174 2.14 -2.13 -9.98
N TRP A 175 1.69 -3.31 -9.57
CA TRP A 175 1.57 -3.64 -8.16
C TRP A 175 2.91 -3.64 -7.43
N PRO A 176 3.00 -3.02 -6.25
CA PRO A 176 4.03 -3.39 -5.29
C PRO A 176 3.92 -4.87 -4.93
N HIS A 177 5.05 -5.59 -4.88
CA HIS A 177 5.04 -7.04 -4.63
C HIS A 177 4.27 -7.46 -3.37
N GLY A 178 4.30 -6.61 -2.31
CA GLY A 178 3.66 -6.92 -1.03
C GLY A 178 2.14 -7.06 -1.06
N ILE A 179 1.46 -6.57 -2.12
CA ILE A 179 0.00 -6.58 -2.25
C ILE A 179 -0.50 -6.95 -3.66
N ALA A 180 0.36 -7.44 -4.52
CA ALA A 180 -0.07 -7.98 -5.82
C ALA A 180 -1.08 -9.11 -5.59
N PRO A 181 -2.22 -9.13 -6.32
CA PRO A 181 -3.26 -10.16 -6.15
C PRO A 181 -2.77 -11.55 -6.55
N PHE A 182 -1.77 -11.61 -7.42
CA PHE A 182 -1.03 -12.79 -7.83
C PHE A 182 0.42 -12.40 -8.09
N ASP A 183 1.35 -13.29 -7.76
CA ASP A 183 2.77 -13.12 -8.05
C ASP A 183 3.08 -13.39 -9.52
N ILE A 184 2.46 -14.44 -10.05
CA ILE A 184 2.79 -15.03 -11.36
C ILE A 184 1.52 -15.33 -12.15
N ASN A 185 1.54 -14.97 -13.44
CA ASN A 185 0.55 -15.41 -14.41
C ASN A 185 1.19 -16.35 -15.42
N ILE A 186 0.70 -17.59 -15.53
CA ILE A 186 1.08 -18.53 -16.58
C ILE A 186 0.14 -18.34 -17.77
N ILE A 187 0.67 -17.84 -18.88
CA ILE A 187 -0.06 -17.61 -20.13
C ILE A 187 0.17 -18.80 -21.07
N ALA A 188 -0.78 -19.73 -21.08
CA ALA A 188 -0.72 -20.90 -21.95
C ALA A 188 -1.39 -20.62 -23.30
N ILE A 189 -0.58 -20.55 -24.38
CA ILE A 189 -1.07 -20.26 -25.73
C ILE A 189 -1.39 -21.56 -26.47
N GLY A 190 -2.66 -21.81 -26.67
CA GLY A 190 -3.15 -23.06 -27.29
C GLY A 190 -3.43 -24.18 -26.29
N TYR A 191 -3.68 -23.85 -25.03
CA TYR A 191 -3.99 -24.77 -23.93
C TYR A 191 -5.01 -25.84 -24.32
N GLU A 192 -6.13 -25.49 -24.96
CA GLU A 192 -7.15 -26.49 -25.40
C GLU A 192 -6.79 -27.31 -26.64
N LYS A 193 -5.75 -26.89 -27.38
CA LYS A 193 -5.41 -27.47 -28.70
C LYS A 193 -4.20 -28.39 -28.66
N ASP A 194 -3.33 -28.20 -27.69
CA ASP A 194 -2.07 -28.92 -27.57
C ASP A 194 -1.89 -29.46 -26.15
N GLN A 195 -1.96 -30.79 -26.03
CA GLN A 195 -1.87 -31.48 -24.75
C GLN A 195 -0.51 -31.26 -24.07
N LYS A 196 0.58 -31.05 -24.81
CA LYS A 196 1.89 -30.76 -24.20
C LYS A 196 1.90 -29.41 -23.51
N ILE A 197 1.21 -28.41 -24.11
CA ILE A 197 1.10 -27.08 -23.49
C ILE A 197 0.27 -27.16 -22.22
N SER A 198 -0.88 -27.83 -22.23
CA SER A 198 -1.74 -27.95 -21.06
C SER A 198 -1.06 -28.71 -19.92
N GLU A 199 -0.44 -29.86 -20.20
CA GLU A 199 0.28 -30.64 -19.18
C GLU A 199 1.45 -29.87 -18.59
N ALA A 200 2.22 -29.13 -19.38
CA ALA A 200 3.33 -28.33 -18.93
C ALA A 200 2.84 -27.13 -18.06
N ALA A 201 1.78 -26.46 -18.51
CA ALA A 201 1.20 -25.33 -17.77
C ALA A 201 0.61 -25.77 -16.42
N ASP A 202 -0.14 -26.87 -16.39
CA ASP A 202 -0.72 -27.44 -15.18
C ASP A 202 0.37 -27.90 -14.18
N SER A 203 1.42 -28.55 -14.70
CA SER A 203 2.54 -29.01 -13.88
C SER A 203 3.29 -27.85 -13.25
N LEU A 204 3.64 -26.83 -14.04
CA LEU A 204 4.33 -25.64 -13.55
C LEU A 204 3.47 -24.85 -12.56
N HIS A 205 2.18 -24.72 -12.84
CA HIS A 205 1.21 -24.07 -11.93
C HIS A 205 1.17 -24.77 -10.58
N ALA A 206 1.02 -26.10 -10.57
CA ALA A 206 1.00 -26.87 -9.33
C ALA A 206 2.33 -26.77 -8.56
N GLU A 207 3.46 -26.80 -9.27
CA GLU A 207 4.79 -26.66 -8.67
C GLU A 207 4.97 -25.31 -7.97
N LEU A 208 4.67 -24.20 -8.66
CA LEU A 208 4.82 -22.85 -8.12
C LEU A 208 3.89 -22.61 -6.92
N ILE A 209 2.64 -23.08 -6.96
CA ILE A 209 1.72 -23.05 -5.82
C ILE A 209 2.30 -23.84 -4.63
N SER A 210 2.89 -25.03 -4.89
CA SER A 210 3.49 -25.84 -3.82
C SER A 210 4.66 -25.15 -3.14
N MET A 211 5.31 -24.21 -3.82
CA MET A 211 6.39 -23.35 -3.30
C MET A 211 5.88 -22.11 -2.56
N GLY A 212 4.56 -21.89 -2.50
CA GLY A 212 3.92 -20.80 -1.75
C GLY A 212 3.69 -19.50 -2.54
N TYR A 213 3.75 -19.55 -3.88
CA TYR A 213 3.41 -18.41 -4.74
C TYR A 213 1.92 -18.38 -5.07
N GLU A 214 1.39 -17.18 -5.18
CA GLU A 214 0.04 -16.95 -5.71
C GLU A 214 0.10 -16.91 -7.24
N VAL A 215 -0.44 -17.96 -7.88
CA VAL A 215 -0.30 -18.18 -9.33
C VAL A 215 -1.66 -18.25 -10.00
N ILE A 216 -1.84 -17.51 -11.09
CA ILE A 216 -3.00 -17.63 -11.98
C ILE A 216 -2.58 -18.32 -13.28
N LEU A 217 -3.42 -19.20 -13.80
CA LEU A 217 -3.27 -19.83 -15.11
C LEU A 217 -4.28 -19.26 -16.10
N ASP A 218 -3.79 -18.59 -17.14
CA ASP A 218 -4.63 -18.14 -18.26
C ASP A 218 -4.73 -19.22 -19.32
N ASP A 219 -5.74 -20.08 -19.17
CA ASP A 219 -6.08 -21.20 -20.06
C ASP A 219 -7.08 -20.82 -21.16
N ARG A 220 -7.50 -19.56 -21.24
CA ARG A 220 -8.50 -19.08 -22.21
C ARG A 220 -8.06 -19.34 -23.66
N LYS A 221 -9.05 -19.38 -24.57
CA LYS A 221 -8.81 -19.57 -26.02
C LYS A 221 -8.17 -18.38 -26.73
N ASP A 222 -8.05 -17.26 -26.05
CA ASP A 222 -7.52 -16.01 -26.59
C ASP A 222 -6.06 -16.14 -27.05
N GLY A 223 -5.69 -15.30 -28.01
CA GLY A 223 -4.31 -15.20 -28.48
C GLY A 223 -3.40 -14.45 -27.51
N TYR A 224 -2.09 -14.59 -27.70
CA TYR A 224 -1.04 -13.97 -26.90
C TYR A 224 -1.29 -12.47 -26.61
N GLY A 225 -1.60 -11.69 -27.66
CA GLY A 225 -1.77 -10.24 -27.53
C GLY A 225 -2.91 -9.83 -26.59
N THR A 226 -4.02 -10.58 -26.58
CA THR A 226 -5.17 -10.33 -25.68
C THR A 226 -4.79 -10.68 -24.25
N LYS A 227 -4.27 -11.89 -24.02
CA LYS A 227 -3.85 -12.36 -22.70
C LYS A 227 -2.80 -11.45 -22.06
N MET A 228 -1.82 -10.99 -22.83
CA MET A 228 -0.78 -10.07 -22.35
C MET A 228 -1.35 -8.70 -21.98
N LYS A 229 -2.26 -8.14 -22.79
CA LYS A 229 -2.91 -6.86 -22.47
C LYS A 229 -3.72 -6.94 -21.19
N ASP A 230 -4.46 -8.02 -21.00
CA ASP A 230 -5.24 -8.24 -19.78
C ASP A 230 -4.32 -8.36 -18.55
N SER A 231 -3.21 -9.09 -18.68
CA SER A 231 -2.24 -9.25 -17.61
C SER A 231 -1.51 -7.93 -17.28
N GLU A 232 -1.13 -7.15 -18.31
CA GLU A 232 -0.53 -5.82 -18.12
C GLU A 232 -1.53 -4.85 -17.44
N LEU A 233 -2.82 -4.91 -17.82
CA LEU A 233 -3.87 -4.09 -17.22
C LEU A 233 -4.09 -4.45 -15.74
N ILE A 234 -4.16 -5.75 -15.42
CA ILE A 234 -4.28 -6.26 -14.04
C ILE A 234 -3.02 -5.97 -13.24
N GLY A 235 -1.86 -5.96 -13.89
CA GLY A 235 -0.57 -5.61 -13.29
C GLY A 235 0.15 -6.76 -12.61
N ILE A 236 -0.03 -8.00 -13.06
CA ILE A 236 0.64 -9.15 -12.44
C ILE A 236 2.16 -9.06 -12.65
N PRO A 237 2.97 -9.17 -11.57
CA PRO A 237 4.40 -8.87 -11.61
C PRO A 237 5.21 -9.70 -12.61
N LEU A 238 4.94 -11.01 -12.72
CA LEU A 238 5.62 -11.91 -13.65
C LEU A 238 4.62 -12.65 -14.54
N ASN A 239 4.87 -12.63 -15.85
CA ASN A 239 4.19 -13.48 -16.82
C ASN A 239 5.15 -14.56 -17.32
N ILE A 240 4.69 -15.83 -17.30
CA ILE A 240 5.37 -16.98 -17.88
C ILE A 240 4.58 -17.42 -19.10
N ILE A 241 5.17 -17.29 -20.28
CA ILE A 241 4.50 -17.59 -21.54
C ILE A 241 4.92 -18.98 -22.01
N ILE A 242 3.95 -19.89 -22.12
CA ILE A 242 4.10 -21.24 -22.64
C ILE A 242 3.40 -21.30 -24.01
N GLY A 243 4.15 -21.47 -25.07
CA GLY A 243 3.62 -21.46 -26.44
C GLY A 243 4.52 -22.19 -27.43
N LYS A 244 4.65 -21.61 -28.63
CA LYS A 244 5.37 -22.25 -29.74
C LYS A 244 6.83 -22.57 -29.39
N GLN A 245 7.56 -21.71 -28.71
CA GLN A 245 8.95 -21.94 -28.30
C GLN A 245 9.09 -23.14 -27.38
N PHE A 246 8.12 -23.34 -26.48
CA PHE A 246 8.08 -24.52 -25.63
C PHE A 246 7.94 -25.82 -26.45
N ILE A 247 7.08 -25.83 -27.47
CA ILE A 247 6.89 -27.02 -28.34
C ILE A 247 8.14 -27.34 -29.14
N GLU A 248 8.84 -26.29 -29.63
CA GLU A 248 10.02 -26.48 -30.51
C GLU A 248 11.31 -26.75 -29.72
N ASN A 249 11.51 -26.08 -28.59
CA ASN A 249 12.80 -25.99 -27.89
C ASN A 249 12.73 -26.31 -26.40
N ASN A 250 11.55 -26.57 -25.82
CA ASN A 250 11.31 -26.69 -24.38
C ASN A 250 11.56 -25.38 -23.60
N GLU A 251 11.50 -24.22 -24.29
CA GLU A 251 11.76 -22.92 -23.73
C GLU A 251 10.47 -22.14 -23.45
N ILE A 252 10.44 -21.42 -22.34
CA ILE A 252 9.40 -20.48 -21.94
C ILE A 252 9.94 -19.06 -21.98
N GLU A 253 9.07 -18.09 -22.21
CA GLU A 253 9.40 -16.68 -22.08
C GLU A 253 8.96 -16.18 -20.70
N LEU A 254 9.86 -15.53 -19.96
CA LEU A 254 9.58 -14.81 -18.72
C LEU A 254 9.48 -13.32 -19.06
N LYS A 255 8.43 -12.68 -18.62
CA LYS A 255 8.21 -11.25 -18.86
C LYS A 255 7.74 -10.54 -17.60
N ALA A 256 8.57 -9.68 -17.03
CA ALA A 256 8.20 -8.84 -15.92
C ALA A 256 7.19 -7.75 -16.36
N ARG A 257 6.32 -7.33 -15.44
CA ARG A 257 5.38 -6.23 -15.67
C ARG A 257 6.08 -4.93 -16.05
N THR A 258 7.28 -4.71 -15.55
CA THR A 258 8.16 -3.56 -15.82
C THR A 258 8.83 -3.60 -17.20
N GLY A 259 8.70 -4.71 -17.95
CA GLY A 259 9.09 -4.82 -19.36
C GLY A 259 10.30 -5.68 -19.64
N GLU A 260 11.07 -6.10 -18.64
CA GLU A 260 12.22 -7.01 -18.84
C GLU A 260 11.73 -8.40 -19.22
N SER A 261 12.49 -9.07 -20.09
CA SER A 261 12.19 -10.41 -20.56
C SER A 261 13.43 -11.30 -20.61
N SER A 262 13.19 -12.62 -20.47
CA SER A 262 14.20 -13.68 -20.55
C SER A 262 13.58 -14.92 -21.17
N SER A 263 14.40 -15.76 -21.80
CA SER A 263 13.99 -17.11 -22.29
C SER A 263 14.71 -18.17 -21.47
N ASN A 264 13.97 -19.15 -20.96
CA ASN A 264 14.46 -20.14 -20.02
C ASN A 264 13.89 -21.53 -20.31
N ASP A 265 14.60 -22.59 -19.94
CA ASP A 265 14.05 -23.95 -19.91
C ASP A 265 12.93 -24.01 -18.85
N ILE A 266 11.80 -24.65 -19.18
CA ILE A 266 10.65 -24.76 -18.27
C ILE A 266 10.99 -25.52 -16.98
N GLY A 267 11.95 -26.42 -17.02
CA GLY A 267 12.40 -27.20 -15.85
C GLY A 267 13.35 -26.42 -14.93
N ASP A 268 13.80 -25.23 -15.30
CA ASP A 268 14.68 -24.38 -14.45
C ASP A 268 13.87 -23.42 -13.58
N THR A 269 13.04 -23.97 -12.69
CA THR A 269 12.21 -23.21 -11.76
C THR A 269 13.03 -22.24 -10.89
N LYS A 270 14.29 -22.59 -10.60
CA LYS A 270 15.17 -21.70 -9.84
C LYS A 270 15.44 -20.38 -10.58
N THR A 271 15.77 -20.45 -11.86
CA THR A 271 16.01 -19.26 -12.69
C THR A 271 14.73 -18.43 -12.85
N ILE A 272 13.56 -19.07 -12.96
CA ILE A 272 12.26 -18.37 -12.97
C ILE A 272 12.08 -17.56 -11.70
N LEU A 273 12.31 -18.16 -10.53
CA LEU A 273 12.17 -17.49 -9.23
C LEU A 273 13.22 -16.43 -8.97
N ASP A 274 14.46 -16.64 -9.42
CA ASP A 274 15.53 -15.65 -9.33
C ASP A 274 15.21 -14.42 -10.21
N PHE A 275 14.62 -14.65 -11.40
CA PHE A 275 14.13 -13.53 -12.23
C PHE A 275 13.02 -12.75 -11.54
N PHE A 276 12.04 -13.42 -10.92
CA PHE A 276 10.96 -12.78 -10.16
C PHE A 276 11.47 -11.94 -8.97
N LYS A 277 12.38 -12.50 -8.15
CA LYS A 277 12.90 -11.84 -6.93
C LYS A 277 13.77 -10.62 -7.20
N ASN A 278 14.32 -10.49 -8.41
CA ASN A 278 15.21 -9.39 -8.80
C ASN A 278 14.46 -8.25 -9.50
N LYS A 279 13.15 -8.26 -9.54
CA LYS A 279 12.28 -7.29 -10.19
C LYS A 279 11.30 -6.62 -9.24
#